data_f906948ccc3be95b17d4378858d159e0
#
_entry.id   f906948ccc3be95b17d4378858d159e0
#
_cell.length_a   1.000
_cell.length_b   1.000
_cell.length_c   1.000
_cell.angle_alpha   90.00
_cell.angle_beta   90.00
_cell.angle_gamma   90.00
#
_symmetry.space_group_name_H-M   'P 1'
#
loop_
_entity.id
_entity.type
_entity.pdbx_description
1 polymer ?
#
loop_
_entity_poly.entity_id
_entity_poly.type
_entity_poly.pdbx_seq_one_letter_code
_entity_poly.pdbx_strand_id
1 'polypeptide(L)'
;MNSIIVILPYFGKLPEMFPFWLESCKQNETINFLIVTDQQISSSAQNIKILNSSLFAIKKKIETVLGMKVWLEKPYKLCDFKVIYNKIFYEHVDKYDFWGYCDCDFIFGDIRA
;
A
#
# COMPACT_ATOMS: atom_id res chain seq x y z
N MET A 1 9.94 11.90 -16.91
CA MET A 1 8.91 10.92 -16.54
C MET A 1 8.43 11.21 -15.12
N ASN A 2 7.12 11.30 -14.93
CA ASN A 2 6.55 11.53 -13.60
C ASN A 2 6.74 10.32 -12.70
N SER A 3 7.06 10.55 -11.43
CA SER A 3 7.20 9.49 -10.45
C SER A 3 5.83 9.12 -9.87
N ILE A 4 5.61 7.83 -9.70
CA ILE A 4 4.33 7.29 -9.23
C ILE A 4 4.59 6.29 -8.11
N ILE A 5 3.81 6.40 -7.04
CA ILE A 5 3.80 5.38 -5.98
C ILE A 5 2.38 4.85 -5.81
N VAL A 6 2.27 3.53 -5.72
CA VAL A 6 0.99 2.84 -5.51
C VAL A 6 1.05 2.17 -4.15
N ILE A 7 0.02 2.38 -3.35
CA ILE A 7 -0.03 1.92 -1.96
C ILE A 7 -0.99 0.73 -1.85
N LEU A 8 -0.51 -0.35 -1.25
CA LEU A 8 -1.33 -1.50 -0.90
C LEU A 8 -1.21 -1.76 0.60
N PRO A 9 -2.17 -1.33 1.41
CA PRO A 9 -2.27 -1.80 2.78
C PRO A 9 -3.03 -3.13 2.80
N TYR A 10 -2.44 -4.16 3.37
CA TYR A 10 -3.07 -5.47 3.46
C TYR A 10 -2.67 -6.14 4.79
N PHE A 11 -3.66 -6.42 5.62
CA PHE A 11 -3.45 -7.04 6.92
C PHE A 11 -4.16 -8.38 6.97
N GLY A 12 -3.54 -9.35 7.63
CA GLY A 12 -4.02 -10.71 7.68
C GLY A 12 -3.39 -11.57 6.60
N LYS A 13 -3.90 -12.80 6.46
CA LYS A 13 -3.32 -13.77 5.52
C LYS A 13 -3.41 -13.28 4.07
N LEU A 14 -2.28 -13.30 3.38
CA LEU A 14 -2.22 -12.89 1.98
C LEU A 14 -2.92 -13.94 1.09
N PRO A 15 -3.56 -13.50 -0.02
CA PRO A 15 -4.18 -14.44 -0.95
C PRO A 15 -3.14 -15.30 -1.65
N GLU A 16 -3.59 -16.47 -2.13
CA GLU A 16 -2.69 -17.41 -2.81
C GLU A 16 -2.05 -16.82 -4.06
N MET A 17 -2.73 -15.89 -4.73
CA MET A 17 -2.19 -15.25 -5.93
C MET A 17 -1.20 -14.13 -5.64
N PHE A 18 -0.94 -13.83 -4.37
CA PHE A 18 -0.08 -12.70 -4.01
C PHE A 18 1.31 -12.76 -4.68
N PRO A 19 2.00 -13.92 -4.75
CA PRO A 19 3.30 -13.97 -5.44
C PRO A 19 3.22 -13.55 -6.90
N PHE A 20 2.13 -13.86 -7.59
CA PHE A 20 1.93 -13.46 -8.98
C PHE A 20 1.67 -11.96 -9.11
N TRP A 21 0.88 -11.42 -8.19
CA TRP A 21 0.67 -9.97 -8.11
C TRP A 21 2.00 -9.24 -7.87
N LEU A 22 2.79 -9.74 -6.92
CA LEU A 22 4.08 -9.14 -6.57
C LEU A 22 5.03 -9.15 -7.78
N GLU A 23 5.05 -10.25 -8.55
CA GLU A 23 5.87 -10.34 -9.75
C GLU A 23 5.42 -9.32 -10.78
N SER A 24 4.12 -9.12 -10.96
CA SER A 24 3.61 -8.10 -11.88
C SER A 24 4.01 -6.69 -11.46
N CYS A 25 4.12 -6.43 -10.17
CA CYS A 25 4.64 -5.15 -9.67
C CYS A 25 6.12 -4.98 -10.05
N LYS A 26 6.93 -6.02 -9.91
CA LYS A 26 8.34 -5.98 -10.27
C LYS A 26 8.53 -5.67 -11.75
N GLN A 27 7.66 -6.19 -12.60
CA GLN A 27 7.74 -5.96 -14.04
C GLN A 27 7.48 -4.49 -14.41
N ASN A 28 6.78 -3.76 -13.57
CA ASN A 28 6.53 -2.32 -13.75
C ASN A 28 7.62 -1.51 -13.04
N GLU A 29 8.84 -1.60 -13.52
CA GLU A 29 10.05 -1.11 -12.86
C GLU A 29 10.04 0.39 -12.56
N THR A 30 9.31 1.19 -13.34
CA THR A 30 9.25 2.64 -13.15
C THR A 30 8.10 3.08 -12.26
N ILE A 31 7.30 2.13 -11.78
CA ILE A 31 6.24 2.38 -10.80
C ILE A 31 6.74 1.89 -9.44
N ASN A 32 6.59 2.70 -8.42
CA ASN A 32 6.98 2.33 -7.07
C ASN A 32 5.76 1.80 -6.32
N PHE A 33 5.98 0.79 -5.48
CA PHE A 33 4.92 0.16 -4.70
C PHE A 33 5.29 0.21 -3.22
N LEU A 34 4.33 0.63 -2.41
CA LEU A 34 4.44 0.57 -0.95
C LEU A 34 3.44 -0.45 -0.45
N ILE A 35 3.93 -1.55 0.09
CA ILE A 35 3.08 -2.59 0.68
C ILE A 35 3.15 -2.42 2.19
N VAL A 36 1.99 -2.17 2.82
CA VAL A 36 1.87 -2.00 4.26
C VAL A 36 1.15 -3.22 4.81
N THR A 37 1.83 -4.02 5.62
CA THR A 37 1.30 -5.32 6.02
C THR A 37 1.85 -5.76 7.37
N ASP A 38 1.12 -6.66 8.03
CA ASP A 38 1.59 -7.36 9.22
C ASP A 38 2.20 -8.72 8.90
N GLN A 39 2.28 -9.08 7.61
CA GLN A 39 2.83 -10.36 7.16
C GLN A 39 4.30 -10.22 6.77
N GLN A 40 5.03 -11.31 6.83
CA GLN A 40 6.43 -11.35 6.40
C GLN A 40 6.48 -11.52 4.88
N ILE A 41 7.03 -10.51 4.21
CA ILE A 41 7.21 -10.52 2.77
C ILE A 41 8.66 -10.16 2.48
N SER A 42 9.31 -10.95 1.63
CA SER A 42 10.67 -10.66 1.17
C SER A 42 10.64 -10.21 -0.28
N SER A 43 11.32 -9.12 -0.58
CA SER A 43 11.53 -8.68 -1.94
C SER A 43 12.82 -7.87 -2.02
N SER A 44 13.63 -8.16 -3.04
CA SER A 44 14.84 -7.39 -3.33
C SER A 44 14.62 -6.40 -4.47
N ALA A 45 13.43 -6.32 -5.04
CA ALA A 45 13.12 -5.39 -6.12
C ALA A 45 13.21 -3.95 -5.63
N GLN A 46 13.87 -3.10 -6.41
CA GLN A 46 14.11 -1.71 -6.01
C GLN A 46 12.84 -0.86 -6.01
N ASN A 47 11.84 -1.25 -6.78
CA ASN A 47 10.59 -0.49 -6.89
C ASN A 47 9.53 -0.95 -5.88
N ILE A 48 9.85 -1.90 -5.00
CA ILE A 48 8.93 -2.41 -3.99
C ILE A 48 9.50 -2.13 -2.61
N LYS A 49 8.73 -1.41 -1.81
CA LYS A 49 9.05 -1.12 -0.42
C LYS A 49 8.00 -1.78 0.48
N ILE A 50 8.47 -2.49 1.49
CA ILE A 50 7.58 -3.17 2.43
C ILE A 50 7.69 -2.47 3.78
N LEU A 51 6.54 -2.00 4.27
CA LEU A 51 6.42 -1.38 5.58
C LEU A 51 5.64 -2.33 6.48
N ASN A 52 6.35 -2.96 7.41
CA ASN A 52 5.71 -3.82 8.39
C ASN A 52 5.05 -2.96 9.47
N SER A 53 3.77 -3.20 9.69
CA SER A 53 2.98 -2.44 10.65
C SER A 53 1.81 -3.29 11.13
N SER A 54 0.95 -2.73 11.95
CA SER A 54 -0.25 -3.40 12.43
C SER A 54 -1.46 -2.54 12.11
N LEU A 55 -2.62 -3.18 12.06
CA LEU A 55 -3.87 -2.44 11.87
C LEU A 55 -4.08 -1.42 12.99
N PHE A 56 -3.71 -1.77 14.21
CA PHE A 56 -3.79 -0.86 15.35
C PHE A 56 -2.90 0.38 15.13
N ALA A 57 -1.67 0.20 14.67
CA ALA A 57 -0.77 1.31 14.41
C ALA A 57 -1.31 2.24 13.32
N ILE A 58 -1.90 1.66 12.26
CA ILE A 58 -2.51 2.44 11.19
C ILE A 58 -3.73 3.19 11.70
N LYS A 59 -4.55 2.54 12.53
CA LYS A 59 -5.70 3.19 13.17
C LYS A 59 -5.25 4.45 13.93
N LYS A 60 -4.17 4.34 14.71
CA LYS A 60 -3.64 5.48 15.46
C LYS A 60 -3.16 6.60 14.55
N LYS A 61 -2.54 6.28 13.44
CA LYS A 61 -2.14 7.29 12.46
C LYS A 61 -3.35 8.01 11.87
N ILE A 62 -4.40 7.26 11.52
CA ILE A 62 -5.63 7.84 10.99
C ILE A 62 -6.25 8.79 12.01
N GLU A 63 -6.32 8.37 13.26
CA GLU A 63 -6.87 9.20 14.33
C GLU A 63 -6.08 10.49 14.49
N THR A 64 -4.76 10.43 14.38
CA THR A 64 -3.91 11.61 14.44
C THR A 64 -4.16 12.55 13.26
N VAL A 65 -4.27 11.99 12.05
CA VAL A 65 -4.51 12.77 10.84
C VAL A 65 -5.87 13.47 10.87
N LEU A 66 -6.91 12.75 11.32
CA LEU A 66 -8.28 13.28 11.35
C LEU A 66 -8.59 14.09 12.61
N GLY A 67 -7.79 13.94 13.66
CA GLY A 67 -8.06 14.61 14.94
C GLY A 67 -9.28 14.06 15.67
N MET A 68 -9.66 12.80 15.41
CA MET A 68 -10.82 12.16 16.02
C MET A 68 -10.61 10.66 16.08
N LYS A 69 -11.33 9.99 16.97
CA LYS A 69 -11.31 8.54 17.06
C LYS A 69 -12.09 7.93 15.91
N VAL A 70 -11.59 6.80 15.40
CA VAL A 70 -12.25 6.07 14.31
C VAL A 70 -12.43 4.60 14.70
N TRP A 71 -13.40 3.96 14.06
CA TRP A 71 -13.63 2.53 14.21
C TRP A 71 -12.87 1.81 13.08
N LEU A 72 -11.85 1.03 13.46
CA LEU A 72 -11.05 0.26 12.52
C LEU A 72 -10.61 -1.02 13.21
N GLU A 73 -11.56 -1.96 13.36
CA GLU A 73 -11.33 -3.21 14.07
C GLU A 73 -11.11 -4.39 13.13
N LYS A 74 -11.43 -4.22 11.85
CA LYS A 74 -11.26 -5.26 10.83
C LYS A 74 -10.52 -4.70 9.62
N PRO A 75 -9.62 -5.50 9.00
CA PRO A 75 -8.80 -5.00 7.89
C PRO A 75 -9.59 -4.42 6.72
N TYR A 76 -10.73 -5.00 6.36
CA TYR A 76 -11.49 -4.52 5.21
C TYR A 76 -12.04 -3.11 5.41
N LYS A 77 -12.19 -2.66 6.65
CA LYS A 77 -12.65 -1.30 6.94
C LYS A 77 -11.62 -0.22 6.58
N LEU A 78 -10.39 -0.63 6.34
CA LEU A 78 -9.36 0.31 5.89
C LEU A 78 -9.73 0.93 4.55
N CYS A 79 -10.57 0.26 3.75
CA CYS A 79 -11.07 0.81 2.49
C CYS A 79 -11.77 2.15 2.65
N ASP A 80 -12.39 2.40 3.80
CA ASP A 80 -13.11 3.65 4.05
C ASP A 80 -12.16 4.87 4.07
N PHE A 81 -10.85 4.63 4.21
CA PHE A 81 -9.86 5.68 4.36
C PHE A 81 -8.96 5.84 3.13
N LYS A 82 -9.30 5.20 2.01
CA LYS A 82 -8.46 5.24 0.78
C LYS A 82 -8.15 6.65 0.31
N VAL A 83 -9.12 7.55 0.42
CA VAL A 83 -8.97 8.92 -0.08
C VAL A 83 -7.94 9.73 0.70
N ILE A 84 -7.53 9.29 1.89
CA ILE A 84 -6.52 9.98 2.69
C ILE A 84 -5.24 9.17 2.87
N TYR A 85 -5.02 8.13 2.08
CA TYR A 85 -3.78 7.35 2.18
C TYR A 85 -2.54 8.23 2.02
N ASN A 86 -2.60 9.25 1.19
CA ASN A 86 -1.48 10.17 1.01
C ASN A 86 -1.11 10.91 2.30
N LYS A 87 -2.06 11.12 3.19
CA LYS A 87 -1.81 11.76 4.49
C LYS A 87 -1.36 10.74 5.53
N ILE A 88 -1.95 9.55 5.53
CA ILE A 88 -1.59 8.47 6.45
C ILE A 88 -0.15 8.03 6.22
N PHE A 89 0.26 7.90 4.96
CA PHE A 89 1.58 7.44 4.55
C PHE A 89 2.44 8.58 3.99
N TYR A 90 2.21 9.80 4.46
CA TYR A 90 2.86 11.00 3.93
C TYR A 90 4.37 10.87 3.81
N GLU A 91 5.04 10.31 4.82
CA GLU A 91 6.49 10.15 4.85
C GLU A 91 7.03 9.32 3.67
N HIS A 92 6.18 8.44 3.11
CA HIS A 92 6.55 7.55 2.01
C HIS A 92 6.08 8.05 0.65
N VAL A 93 5.21 9.06 0.61
CA VAL A 93 4.47 9.45 -0.59
C VAL A 93 4.84 10.85 -1.07
N ASP A 94 5.23 11.75 -0.18
CA ASP A 94 5.35 13.18 -0.46
C ASP A 94 6.34 13.53 -1.57
N LYS A 95 7.37 12.70 -1.79
CA LYS A 95 8.39 12.94 -2.81
C LYS A 95 7.99 12.51 -4.22
N TYR A 96 6.84 11.85 -4.37
CA TYR A 96 6.38 11.36 -5.66
C TYR A 96 5.40 12.35 -6.29
N ASP A 97 5.40 12.39 -7.64
CA ASP A 97 4.49 13.29 -8.37
C ASP A 97 3.04 12.84 -8.26
N PHE A 98 2.81 11.53 -8.27
CA PHE A 98 1.47 10.95 -8.18
C PHE A 98 1.45 9.79 -7.22
N TRP A 99 0.30 9.57 -6.60
CA TRP A 99 0.07 8.41 -5.76
C TRP A 99 -1.26 7.76 -6.13
N GLY A 100 -1.38 6.48 -5.82
CA GLY A 100 -2.61 5.73 -6.01
C GLY A 100 -2.68 4.59 -5.02
N TYR A 101 -3.73 3.81 -5.10
CA TYR A 101 -3.90 2.62 -4.28
C TYR A 101 -4.39 1.48 -5.15
N CYS A 102 -4.21 0.25 -4.68
CA CYS A 102 -4.66 -0.94 -5.41
C CYS A 102 -5.00 -2.06 -4.45
N ASP A 103 -5.66 -3.08 -4.98
CA ASP A 103 -5.84 -4.36 -4.32
C ASP A 103 -4.82 -5.37 -4.89
N CYS A 104 -4.79 -6.59 -4.37
CA CYS A 104 -3.86 -7.62 -4.82
C CYS A 104 -4.56 -8.85 -5.36
N ASP A 105 -5.79 -8.71 -5.83
CA ASP A 105 -6.59 -9.79 -6.39
C ASP A 105 -6.57 -9.84 -7.92
N PHE A 106 -5.54 -9.24 -8.53
CA PHE A 106 -5.36 -9.20 -9.98
C PHE A 106 -3.87 -9.14 -10.31
N ILE A 107 -3.54 -9.14 -11.59
CA ILE A 107 -2.15 -9.07 -12.06
C ILE A 107 -2.04 -7.86 -12.99
N PHE A 108 -1.04 -7.02 -12.76
CA PHE A 108 -0.81 -5.86 -13.62
C PHE A 108 -0.25 -6.27 -14.99
N GLY A 109 -0.71 -5.59 -16.03
CA GLY A 109 0.05 -5.49 -17.24
C GLY A 109 1.02 -4.32 -17.18
N ASP A 110 1.35 -3.72 -18.32
CA ASP A 110 2.19 -2.53 -18.34
C ASP A 110 1.36 -1.30 -17.96
N ILE A 111 1.58 -0.79 -16.76
CA ILE A 111 0.77 0.28 -16.19
C ILE A 111 0.92 1.59 -17.00
N ARG A 112 2.11 1.85 -17.52
CA ARG A 112 2.39 3.09 -18.26
C ARG A 112 2.09 3.01 -19.76
N ALA A 113 1.66 1.85 -20.23
CA ALA A 113 1.40 1.65 -21.66
C ALA A 113 0.27 2.51 -22.23
#